data_741f85f50cb645b6b46ae551ad2bda2b
#
_entry.id   741f85f50cb645b6b46ae551ad2bda2b
#
_cell.length_a   1.000
_cell.length_b   1.000
_cell.length_c   1.000
_cell.angle_alpha   90.00
_cell.angle_beta   90.00
_cell.angle_gamma   90.00
#
_symmetry.space_group_name_H-M   'P 1'
#
loop_
_entity.id
_entity.type
_entity.pdbx_description
1 polymer ?
#
loop_
_entity_poly.entity_id
_entity_poly.type
_entity_poly.pdbx_seq_one_letter_code
_entity_poly.pdbx_strand_id
1 'polypeptide(L)'
;MMKEHLKKNLLITMMLMIATLAIAACREKSGSDTQTDTFRTKSGKEITFTAIKHGSIRITFDGRVIEVDPVSRLEPTTDYSTMPKADYIFVTHEHYDHCDTVAIRQLEKPSTVIVTNANCAKIIGKGKVMHNGDHLRLADDITVDAVPAYNITLGREKFHPKGRDNGFVLTLDGFRIYISGDTEAIPEMRNIKNIDVAFLSTNQPFTMTPAQTARAAKIIKPKILFPYHYSDTDIQQVANLLKGSGIDVRIRNYK
;
A
#
# COMPACT_ATOMS: atom_id res chain seq x y z
N MET A 1 -19.76 62.04 -23.56
CA MET A 1 -19.01 60.96 -24.21
C MET A 1 -17.74 60.55 -23.46
N MET A 2 -16.83 61.46 -23.08
CA MET A 2 -15.56 61.09 -22.41
C MET A 2 -15.71 60.40 -21.04
N LYS A 3 -16.71 60.77 -20.21
CA LYS A 3 -16.97 60.17 -18.89
C LYS A 3 -17.55 58.75 -18.96
N GLU A 4 -18.26 58.37 -20.01
CA GLU A 4 -18.80 57.01 -20.19
C GLU A 4 -17.73 56.01 -20.66
N HIS A 5 -16.81 56.48 -21.53
CA HIS A 5 -15.66 55.63 -21.92
C HIS A 5 -14.72 55.31 -20.76
N LEU A 6 -14.52 56.30 -19.85
CA LEU A 6 -13.69 56.09 -18.67
C LEU A 6 -14.30 55.06 -17.68
N LYS A 7 -15.63 55.10 -17.49
CA LYS A 7 -16.35 54.11 -16.66
C LYS A 7 -16.33 52.70 -17.26
N LYS A 8 -16.50 52.55 -18.59
CA LYS A 8 -16.40 51.26 -19.27
C LYS A 8 -14.99 50.63 -19.17
N ASN A 9 -13.96 51.45 -19.37
CA ASN A 9 -12.58 50.94 -19.27
C ASN A 9 -12.22 50.55 -17.82
N LEU A 10 -12.71 51.30 -16.81
CA LEU A 10 -12.49 50.96 -15.41
C LEU A 10 -13.20 49.66 -15.01
N LEU A 11 -14.42 49.41 -15.54
CA LEU A 11 -15.18 48.17 -15.28
C LEU A 11 -14.51 46.94 -15.93
N ILE A 12 -13.98 47.08 -17.16
CA ILE A 12 -13.26 46.01 -17.87
C ILE A 12 -11.94 45.71 -17.16
N THR A 13 -11.21 46.73 -16.66
CA THR A 13 -9.97 46.50 -15.91
C THR A 13 -10.23 45.82 -14.57
N MET A 14 -11.32 46.17 -13.86
CA MET A 14 -11.74 45.51 -12.64
C MET A 14 -12.19 44.05 -12.87
N MET A 15 -12.92 43.76 -13.95
CA MET A 15 -13.29 42.39 -14.31
C MET A 15 -12.07 41.52 -14.71
N LEU A 16 -11.09 42.09 -15.40
CA LEU A 16 -9.83 41.37 -15.71
C LEU A 16 -8.99 41.11 -14.45
N MET A 17 -8.94 42.05 -13.47
CA MET A 17 -8.26 41.79 -12.18
C MET A 17 -8.96 40.74 -11.33
N ILE A 18 -10.29 40.70 -11.32
CA ILE A 18 -11.05 39.67 -10.59
C ILE A 18 -10.85 38.29 -11.24
N ALA A 19 -10.79 38.22 -12.57
CA ALA A 19 -10.52 36.97 -13.28
C ALA A 19 -9.08 36.44 -13.04
N THR A 20 -8.08 37.34 -12.95
CA THR A 20 -6.70 36.95 -12.64
C THR A 20 -6.52 36.53 -11.16
N LEU A 21 -7.25 37.13 -10.20
CA LEU A 21 -7.25 36.69 -8.80
C LEU A 21 -7.96 35.34 -8.64
N ALA A 22 -9.03 35.07 -9.39
CA ALA A 22 -9.71 33.77 -9.35
C ALA A 22 -8.85 32.64 -9.91
N ILE A 23 -8.02 32.93 -10.94
CA ILE A 23 -7.07 31.94 -11.51
C ILE A 23 -5.87 31.72 -10.58
N ALA A 24 -5.42 32.75 -9.84
CA ALA A 24 -4.37 32.62 -8.83
C ALA A 24 -4.85 31.83 -7.58
N ALA A 25 -6.10 32.00 -7.17
CA ALA A 25 -6.69 31.26 -6.05
C ALA A 25 -6.96 29.77 -6.34
N CYS A 26 -7.03 29.37 -7.62
CA CYS A 26 -7.11 27.96 -8.01
C CYS A 26 -5.73 27.26 -8.16
N ARG A 27 -4.62 27.96 -7.93
CA ARG A 27 -3.26 27.42 -8.15
C ARG A 27 -2.50 27.14 -6.86
N GLU A 28 -3.11 27.34 -5.69
CA GLU A 28 -2.53 26.99 -4.38
C GLU A 28 -3.38 25.96 -3.64
N LYS A 29 -3.57 24.78 -4.23
CA LYS A 29 -3.92 23.52 -3.54
C LYS A 29 -3.36 22.33 -4.30
N SER A 30 -2.06 22.24 -4.44
CA SER A 30 -1.39 21.00 -4.82
C SER A 30 -0.17 20.78 -3.95
N GLY A 31 -0.44 20.47 -2.72
CA GLY A 31 0.50 20.10 -1.69
C GLY A 31 -0.21 19.34 -0.57
N SER A 32 -1.34 18.66 -0.85
CA SER A 32 -1.77 17.60 0.05
C SER A 32 -0.82 16.45 -0.19
N ASP A 33 -0.02 16.15 0.82
CA ASP A 33 0.75 14.92 0.96
C ASP A 33 -0.27 13.75 0.97
N THR A 34 -0.82 13.45 -0.22
CA THR A 34 -1.89 12.44 -0.36
C THR A 34 -1.26 11.08 -0.17
N GLN A 35 -1.38 10.54 1.05
CA GLN A 35 -1.02 9.17 1.38
C GLN A 35 -1.99 8.16 0.76
N THR A 36 -2.83 8.61 -0.18
CA THR A 36 -3.97 7.87 -0.72
C THR A 36 -3.95 7.85 -2.24
N ASP A 37 -4.18 6.68 -2.83
CA ASP A 37 -4.33 6.46 -4.27
C ASP A 37 -5.63 5.73 -4.55
N THR A 38 -6.40 6.22 -5.52
CA THR A 38 -7.70 5.63 -5.89
C THR A 38 -7.65 5.06 -7.30
N PHE A 39 -8.21 3.87 -7.45
CA PHE A 39 -8.33 3.11 -8.69
C PHE A 39 -9.75 2.60 -8.89
N ARG A 40 -10.02 2.05 -10.07
CA ARG A 40 -11.28 1.38 -10.37
C ARG A 40 -11.03 0.02 -10.99
N THR A 41 -11.83 -0.97 -10.59
CA THR A 41 -11.87 -2.28 -11.24
C THR A 41 -12.49 -2.17 -12.64
N LYS A 42 -12.45 -3.25 -13.40
CA LYS A 42 -13.11 -3.29 -14.72
C LYS A 42 -14.62 -3.14 -14.63
N SER A 43 -15.27 -3.56 -13.54
CA SER A 43 -16.70 -3.38 -13.32
C SER A 43 -17.04 -1.97 -12.77
N GLY A 44 -16.05 -1.12 -12.52
CA GLY A 44 -16.23 0.26 -12.05
C GLY A 44 -16.19 0.42 -10.53
N LYS A 45 -15.98 -0.65 -9.74
CA LYS A 45 -15.86 -0.59 -8.28
C LYS A 45 -14.61 0.17 -7.89
N GLU A 46 -14.70 1.00 -6.85
CA GLU A 46 -13.59 1.82 -6.37
C GLU A 46 -12.70 1.04 -5.41
N ILE A 47 -11.39 1.20 -5.59
CA ILE A 47 -10.35 0.72 -4.68
C ILE A 47 -9.49 1.91 -4.27
N THR A 48 -9.32 2.12 -2.97
CA THR A 48 -8.46 3.17 -2.44
C THR A 48 -7.38 2.56 -1.56
N PHE A 49 -6.13 2.91 -1.82
CA PHE A 49 -4.97 2.54 -1.00
C PHE A 49 -4.56 3.74 -0.16
N THR A 50 -4.39 3.54 1.13
CA THR A 50 -3.85 4.53 2.04
C THR A 50 -2.59 3.98 2.71
N ALA A 51 -1.47 4.67 2.54
CA ALA A 51 -0.25 4.41 3.28
C ALA A 51 -0.45 4.84 4.73
N ILE A 52 -0.32 3.93 5.68
CA ILE A 52 -0.48 4.24 7.11
C ILE A 52 0.90 4.45 7.72
N LYS A 53 1.69 3.39 7.81
CA LYS A 53 3.03 3.42 8.40
C LYS A 53 3.76 2.11 8.12
N HIS A 54 5.06 2.16 7.90
CA HIS A 54 5.95 1.00 7.81
C HIS A 54 5.46 -0.05 6.81
N GLY A 55 4.97 -1.21 7.31
CA GLY A 55 4.31 -2.24 6.50
C GLY A 55 2.79 -2.09 6.42
N SER A 56 2.21 -1.12 7.15
CA SER A 56 0.76 -0.99 7.30
C SER A 56 0.10 -0.29 6.11
N ILE A 57 -0.86 -0.97 5.51
CA ILE A 57 -1.63 -0.49 4.36
C ILE A 57 -3.12 -0.64 4.67
N ARG A 58 -3.90 0.42 4.45
CA ARG A 58 -5.35 0.32 4.39
C ARG A 58 -5.81 0.27 2.95
N ILE A 59 -6.70 -0.66 2.65
CA ILE A 59 -7.38 -0.77 1.36
C ILE A 59 -8.88 -0.63 1.60
N THR A 60 -9.50 0.34 0.94
CA THR A 60 -10.97 0.42 0.91
C THR A 60 -11.44 -0.10 -0.44
N PHE A 61 -12.35 -1.06 -0.45
CA PHE A 61 -12.89 -1.66 -1.67
C PHE A 61 -14.41 -1.80 -1.56
N ASP A 62 -15.13 -1.06 -2.39
CA ASP A 62 -16.60 -1.13 -2.47
C ASP A 62 -17.25 -1.05 -1.07
N GLY A 63 -16.81 -0.09 -0.26
CA GLY A 63 -17.27 0.15 1.12
C GLY A 63 -16.71 -0.79 2.19
N ARG A 64 -15.95 -1.82 1.82
CA ARG A 64 -15.27 -2.73 2.76
C ARG A 64 -13.87 -2.23 3.08
N VAL A 65 -13.47 -2.40 4.33
CA VAL A 65 -12.15 -2.00 4.84
C VAL A 65 -11.27 -3.24 5.03
N ILE A 66 -10.11 -3.22 4.40
CA ILE A 66 -9.07 -4.24 4.49
C ILE A 66 -7.83 -3.59 5.09
N GLU A 67 -7.29 -4.16 6.15
CA GLU A 67 -6.04 -3.74 6.76
C GLU A 67 -4.96 -4.79 6.54
N VAL A 68 -3.75 -4.35 6.28
CA VAL A 68 -2.57 -5.20 6.14
C VAL A 68 -1.54 -4.77 7.17
N ASP A 69 -1.03 -5.71 7.94
CA ASP A 69 0.01 -5.52 8.95
C ASP A 69 -0.19 -4.25 9.79
N PRO A 70 -1.36 -4.06 10.46
CA PRO A 70 -1.60 -2.87 11.24
C PRO A 70 -0.69 -2.84 12.45
N VAL A 71 0.10 -1.75 12.61
CA VAL A 71 1.02 -1.55 13.72
C VAL A 71 0.82 -0.19 14.38
N SER A 72 0.58 -0.19 15.69
CA SER A 72 0.35 1.02 16.49
C SER A 72 1.60 1.54 17.18
N ARG A 73 2.52 0.66 17.51
CA ARG A 73 3.63 0.88 18.47
C ARG A 73 4.88 1.53 17.91
N LEU A 74 5.01 1.64 16.59
CA LEU A 74 6.16 2.31 15.99
C LEU A 74 6.03 3.83 16.11
N GLU A 75 7.11 4.53 16.44
CA GLU A 75 7.09 5.99 16.55
C GLU A 75 7.06 6.70 15.17
N PRO A 76 6.27 7.78 15.06
CA PRO A 76 5.21 8.23 15.98
C PRO A 76 4.08 7.21 16.05
N THR A 77 3.51 6.95 17.24
CA THR A 77 2.46 5.94 17.43
C THR A 77 1.22 6.22 16.59
N THR A 78 0.51 5.15 16.19
CA THR A 78 -0.72 5.24 15.41
C THR A 78 -1.91 4.79 16.26
N ASP A 79 -2.92 5.66 16.41
CA ASP A 79 -4.17 5.30 17.10
C ASP A 79 -5.21 4.78 16.10
N TYR A 80 -5.34 3.46 16.04
CA TYR A 80 -6.33 2.80 15.19
C TYR A 80 -7.76 2.85 15.76
N SER A 81 -7.95 3.26 17.02
CA SER A 81 -9.29 3.32 17.64
C SER A 81 -10.21 4.36 17.00
N THR A 82 -9.61 5.39 16.40
CA THR A 82 -10.31 6.48 15.69
C THR A 82 -10.63 6.14 14.23
N MET A 83 -10.13 5.01 13.75
CA MET A 83 -10.26 4.60 12.34
C MET A 83 -11.46 3.67 12.12
N PRO A 84 -11.99 3.57 10.88
CA PRO A 84 -13.04 2.63 10.54
C PRO A 84 -12.65 1.18 10.88
N LYS A 85 -13.60 0.40 11.38
CA LYS A 85 -13.40 -1.01 11.68
C LYS A 85 -13.18 -1.82 10.40
N ALA A 86 -12.29 -2.80 10.46
CA ALA A 86 -11.93 -3.64 9.33
C ALA A 86 -12.93 -4.78 9.10
N ASP A 87 -13.23 -5.06 7.83
CA ASP A 87 -13.89 -6.30 7.41
C ASP A 87 -12.89 -7.45 7.32
N TYR A 88 -11.67 -7.14 6.86
CA TYR A 88 -10.58 -8.09 6.72
C TYR A 88 -9.29 -7.51 7.30
N ILE A 89 -8.51 -8.34 8.01
CA ILE A 89 -7.17 -8.01 8.48
C ILE A 89 -6.22 -9.10 7.99
N PHE A 90 -5.19 -8.71 7.26
CA PHE A 90 -4.12 -9.59 6.79
C PHE A 90 -2.87 -9.32 7.63
N VAL A 91 -2.24 -10.38 8.14
CA VAL A 91 -0.97 -10.29 8.85
C VAL A 91 0.02 -11.23 8.19
N THR A 92 1.09 -10.67 7.63
CA THR A 92 2.06 -11.41 6.81
C THR A 92 2.92 -12.36 7.64
N HIS A 93 3.38 -11.89 8.80
CA HIS A 93 4.26 -12.66 9.69
C HIS A 93 4.28 -12.08 11.13
N GLU A 94 4.93 -12.81 12.05
CA GLU A 94 4.84 -12.59 13.50
C GLU A 94 5.75 -11.51 14.07
N HIS A 95 6.58 -10.83 13.28
CA HIS A 95 7.44 -9.78 13.82
C HIS A 95 6.62 -8.64 14.43
N TYR A 96 7.20 -7.98 15.43
CA TYR A 96 6.52 -6.99 16.27
C TYR A 96 6.02 -5.77 15.49
N ASP A 97 6.66 -5.48 14.37
CA ASP A 97 6.37 -4.38 13.45
C ASP A 97 5.36 -4.75 12.34
N HIS A 98 4.76 -5.96 12.43
CA HIS A 98 3.69 -6.45 11.55
C HIS A 98 2.52 -7.05 12.34
N CYS A 99 2.77 -7.86 13.37
CA CYS A 99 1.75 -8.52 14.18
C CYS A 99 1.51 -7.76 15.49
N ASP A 100 0.70 -6.72 15.44
CA ASP A 100 0.33 -5.91 16.61
C ASP A 100 -1.08 -6.21 17.09
N THR A 101 -1.21 -6.98 18.18
CA THR A 101 -2.50 -7.35 18.77
C THR A 101 -3.28 -6.15 19.33
N VAL A 102 -2.63 -5.02 19.64
CA VAL A 102 -3.31 -3.79 20.08
C VAL A 102 -4.01 -3.15 18.89
N ALA A 103 -3.28 -2.91 17.78
CA ALA A 103 -3.84 -2.38 16.55
C ALA A 103 -4.97 -3.26 16.00
N ILE A 104 -4.75 -4.60 15.99
CA ILE A 104 -5.77 -5.57 15.55
C ILE A 104 -7.05 -5.44 16.37
N ARG A 105 -6.96 -5.42 17.72
CA ARG A 105 -8.13 -5.25 18.60
C ARG A 105 -8.84 -3.91 18.40
N GLN A 106 -8.08 -2.84 18.11
CA GLN A 106 -8.68 -1.54 17.83
C GLN A 106 -9.45 -1.51 16.50
N LEU A 107 -9.05 -2.32 15.53
CA LEU A 107 -9.65 -2.38 14.19
C LEU A 107 -10.78 -3.40 14.06
N GLU A 108 -10.76 -4.46 14.85
CA GLU A 108 -11.71 -5.55 14.67
C GLU A 108 -13.14 -5.21 15.11
N LYS A 109 -14.10 -5.88 14.50
CA LYS A 109 -15.52 -6.00 14.84
C LYS A 109 -15.89 -7.48 14.87
N PRO A 110 -17.04 -7.89 15.42
CA PRO A 110 -17.42 -9.31 15.50
C PRO A 110 -17.37 -10.09 14.18
N SER A 111 -17.60 -9.40 13.06
CA SER A 111 -17.57 -9.99 11.71
C SER A 111 -16.21 -9.94 11.01
N THR A 112 -15.18 -9.36 11.63
CA THR A 112 -13.85 -9.24 11.01
C THR A 112 -13.23 -10.61 10.78
N VAL A 113 -12.77 -10.85 9.55
CA VAL A 113 -12.00 -12.04 9.19
C VAL A 113 -10.50 -11.69 9.23
N ILE A 114 -9.75 -12.36 10.09
CA ILE A 114 -8.29 -12.24 10.16
C ILE A 114 -7.67 -13.39 9.36
N VAL A 115 -6.74 -13.08 8.45
CA VAL A 115 -5.99 -14.03 7.63
C VAL A 115 -4.51 -13.86 7.92
N THR A 116 -3.80 -14.95 8.23
CA THR A 116 -2.42 -14.86 8.69
C THR A 116 -1.67 -16.19 8.61
N ASN A 117 -0.39 -16.22 9.02
CA ASN A 117 0.37 -17.44 9.20
C ASN A 117 0.09 -18.11 10.57
N ALA A 118 0.60 -19.32 10.78
CA ALA A 118 0.34 -20.10 12.00
C ALA A 118 0.88 -19.42 13.28
N ASN A 119 2.00 -18.72 13.21
CA ASN A 119 2.61 -18.06 14.37
C ASN A 119 1.79 -16.85 14.79
N CYS A 120 1.35 -16.00 13.86
CA CYS A 120 0.47 -14.87 14.16
C CYS A 120 -0.87 -15.35 14.71
N ALA A 121 -1.46 -16.42 14.19
CA ALA A 121 -2.71 -16.97 14.70
C ALA A 121 -2.59 -17.38 16.17
N LYS A 122 -1.44 -17.94 16.59
CA LYS A 122 -1.15 -18.26 18.00
C LYS A 122 -1.04 -16.99 18.86
N ILE A 123 -0.34 -15.95 18.36
CA ILE A 123 -0.16 -14.67 19.08
C ILE A 123 -1.49 -13.92 19.22
N ILE A 124 -2.29 -13.88 18.17
CA ILE A 124 -3.59 -13.20 18.13
C ILE A 124 -4.65 -14.00 18.90
N GLY A 125 -4.49 -15.33 19.01
CA GLY A 125 -5.45 -16.26 19.61
C GLY A 125 -6.57 -16.69 18.65
N LYS A 126 -6.53 -16.26 17.38
CA LYS A 126 -7.51 -16.59 16.33
C LYS A 126 -6.96 -16.23 14.96
N GLY A 127 -7.70 -16.56 13.90
CA GLY A 127 -7.42 -16.22 12.51
C GLY A 127 -7.50 -17.44 11.59
N LYS A 128 -7.73 -17.18 10.32
CA LYS A 128 -7.62 -18.18 9.26
C LYS A 128 -6.15 -18.31 8.88
N VAL A 129 -5.56 -19.46 9.20
CA VAL A 129 -4.16 -19.75 8.87
C VAL A 129 -4.06 -20.08 7.38
N MET A 130 -3.11 -19.45 6.70
CA MET A 130 -2.71 -19.77 5.33
C MET A 130 -1.22 -20.11 5.30
N HIS A 131 -0.87 -21.07 4.46
CA HIS A 131 0.50 -21.46 4.14
C HIS A 131 0.83 -21.05 2.70
N ASN A 132 2.11 -20.99 2.37
CA ASN A 132 2.53 -20.67 1.01
C ASN A 132 1.89 -21.65 0.00
N GLY A 133 1.17 -21.11 -0.97
CA GLY A 133 0.44 -21.86 -2.00
C GLY A 133 -1.06 -22.01 -1.73
N ASP A 134 -1.53 -21.66 -0.54
CA ASP A 134 -2.96 -21.70 -0.22
C ASP A 134 -3.75 -20.63 -0.99
N HIS A 135 -4.98 -20.96 -1.37
CA HIS A 135 -5.98 -20.08 -1.96
C HIS A 135 -7.23 -20.01 -1.07
N LEU A 136 -7.74 -18.81 -0.82
CA LEU A 136 -8.92 -18.59 0.00
C LEU A 136 -9.89 -17.62 -0.70
N ARG A 137 -11.16 -18.02 -0.81
CA ARG A 137 -12.26 -17.11 -1.20
C ARG A 137 -12.89 -16.52 0.05
N LEU A 138 -12.87 -15.20 0.13
CA LEU A 138 -13.43 -14.42 1.25
C LEU A 138 -14.83 -13.89 0.95
N ALA A 139 -15.07 -13.52 -0.31
CA ALA A 139 -16.36 -13.09 -0.85
C ALA A 139 -16.42 -13.44 -2.34
N ASP A 140 -17.57 -13.20 -3.00
CA ASP A 140 -17.72 -13.49 -4.43
C ASP A 140 -16.73 -12.70 -5.30
N ASP A 141 -16.36 -11.53 -4.87
CA ASP A 141 -15.45 -10.62 -5.54
C ASP A 141 -14.12 -10.41 -4.79
N ILE A 142 -13.83 -11.20 -3.74
CA ILE A 142 -12.56 -11.13 -2.99
C ILE A 142 -11.95 -12.52 -2.84
N THR A 143 -10.76 -12.70 -3.40
CA THR A 143 -9.93 -13.88 -3.15
C THR A 143 -8.52 -13.48 -2.73
N VAL A 144 -7.81 -14.39 -2.07
CA VAL A 144 -6.41 -14.23 -1.68
C VAL A 144 -5.62 -15.50 -1.95
N ASP A 145 -4.43 -15.33 -2.50
CA ASP A 145 -3.41 -16.37 -2.62
C ASP A 145 -2.27 -16.05 -1.65
N ALA A 146 -1.89 -16.97 -0.78
CA ALA A 146 -0.69 -16.86 0.04
C ALA A 146 0.53 -17.30 -0.77
N VAL A 147 1.51 -16.42 -0.90
CA VAL A 147 2.73 -16.67 -1.66
C VAL A 147 3.95 -16.64 -0.74
N PRO A 148 5.07 -17.30 -1.09
CA PRO A 148 6.27 -17.28 -0.27
C PRO A 148 6.82 -15.86 -0.04
N ALA A 149 7.24 -15.61 1.20
CA ALA A 149 8.02 -14.45 1.60
C ALA A 149 9.18 -14.93 2.47
N TYR A 150 10.43 -14.69 2.04
CA TYR A 150 11.61 -15.13 2.78
C TYR A 150 12.89 -14.47 2.27
N ASN A 151 13.98 -14.59 3.06
CA ASN A 151 15.30 -14.12 2.67
C ASN A 151 16.17 -15.25 2.12
N ILE A 152 17.02 -14.91 1.13
CA ILE A 152 17.91 -15.83 0.42
C ILE A 152 19.41 -15.48 0.57
N THR A 153 19.72 -14.28 1.08
CA THR A 153 21.10 -13.84 1.30
C THR A 153 21.67 -14.57 2.53
N LEU A 154 22.85 -15.18 2.37
CA LEU A 154 23.52 -15.91 3.43
C LEU A 154 23.63 -15.08 4.72
N GLY A 155 23.15 -15.65 5.84
CA GLY A 155 23.10 -15.04 7.15
C GLY A 155 21.89 -14.12 7.39
N ARG A 156 21.03 -13.87 6.37
CA ARG A 156 19.78 -13.10 6.50
C ARG A 156 18.54 -13.97 6.54
N GLU A 157 18.65 -15.26 6.21
CA GLU A 157 17.55 -16.24 6.23
C GLU A 157 16.92 -16.35 7.63
N LYS A 158 17.71 -16.04 8.67
CA LYS A 158 17.26 -16.03 10.07
C LYS A 158 16.17 -14.99 10.35
N PHE A 159 16.12 -13.90 9.59
CA PHE A 159 15.08 -12.88 9.75
C PHE A 159 13.74 -13.42 9.21
N HIS A 160 13.76 -13.95 8.00
CA HIS A 160 12.57 -14.46 7.31
C HIS A 160 12.92 -15.82 6.68
N PRO A 161 12.77 -16.93 7.45
CA PRO A 161 13.08 -18.28 6.95
C PRO A 161 12.04 -18.75 5.95
N LYS A 162 12.49 -19.52 4.95
CA LYS A 162 11.62 -20.06 3.91
C LYS A 162 10.49 -20.92 4.49
N GLY A 163 9.26 -20.70 4.03
CA GLY A 163 8.08 -21.50 4.36
C GLY A 163 7.34 -21.05 5.63
N ARG A 164 7.82 -20.01 6.33
CA ARG A 164 7.18 -19.49 7.54
C ARG A 164 6.22 -18.33 7.23
N ASP A 165 6.66 -17.36 6.45
CA ASP A 165 6.00 -16.09 6.24
C ASP A 165 5.25 -16.05 4.92
N ASN A 166 4.21 -15.24 4.83
CA ASN A 166 3.39 -15.07 3.64
C ASN A 166 3.53 -13.66 3.08
N GLY A 167 3.69 -13.57 1.76
CA GLY A 167 3.13 -12.47 1.00
C GLY A 167 1.70 -12.81 0.56
N PHE A 168 0.94 -11.83 0.10
CA PHE A 168 -0.43 -12.03 -0.36
C PHE A 168 -0.65 -11.47 -1.75
N VAL A 169 -1.37 -12.22 -2.60
CA VAL A 169 -1.96 -11.69 -3.82
C VAL A 169 -3.46 -11.58 -3.59
N LEU A 170 -3.95 -10.36 -3.33
CA LEU A 170 -5.37 -10.07 -3.22
C LEU A 170 -5.93 -9.85 -4.61
N THR A 171 -7.10 -10.44 -4.90
CA THR A 171 -7.88 -10.16 -6.11
C THR A 171 -9.22 -9.58 -5.71
N LEU A 172 -9.43 -8.30 -6.06
CA LEU A 172 -10.64 -7.54 -5.75
C LEU A 172 -11.37 -7.25 -7.07
N ASP A 173 -12.44 -8.00 -7.35
CA ASP A 173 -13.20 -7.89 -8.61
C ASP A 173 -12.27 -7.91 -9.85
N GLY A 174 -11.32 -8.83 -9.87
CA GLY A 174 -10.34 -9.01 -10.92
C GLY A 174 -9.15 -8.05 -10.89
N PHE A 175 -9.13 -7.04 -10.02
CA PHE A 175 -7.98 -6.16 -9.79
C PHE A 175 -7.00 -6.86 -8.83
N ARG A 176 -5.75 -7.08 -9.29
CA ARG A 176 -4.78 -7.91 -8.58
C ARG A 176 -3.72 -7.08 -7.88
N ILE A 177 -3.57 -7.30 -6.58
CA ILE A 177 -2.69 -6.56 -5.68
C ILE A 177 -1.69 -7.55 -5.07
N TYR A 178 -0.39 -7.33 -5.27
CA TYR A 178 0.64 -8.10 -4.59
C TYR A 178 1.23 -7.31 -3.43
N ILE A 179 1.18 -7.89 -2.24
CA ILE A 179 1.79 -7.39 -1.02
C ILE A 179 2.88 -8.37 -0.62
N SER A 180 4.13 -7.95 -0.69
CA SER A 180 5.26 -8.87 -0.55
C SER A 180 5.43 -9.42 0.86
N GLY A 181 4.97 -8.71 1.89
CA GLY A 181 5.47 -8.92 3.24
C GLY A 181 6.97 -8.69 3.28
N ASP A 182 7.65 -9.24 4.27
CA ASP A 182 9.08 -9.12 4.40
C ASP A 182 9.79 -10.26 3.65
N THR A 183 10.51 -9.89 2.61
CA THR A 183 11.16 -10.83 1.70
C THR A 183 12.32 -10.17 0.96
N GLU A 184 13.26 -10.96 0.51
CA GLU A 184 14.16 -10.58 -0.58
C GLU A 184 13.55 -10.93 -1.96
N ALA A 185 14.25 -10.57 -3.05
CA ALA A 185 13.83 -10.87 -4.42
C ALA A 185 14.01 -12.38 -4.71
N ILE A 186 13.02 -13.18 -4.36
CA ILE A 186 13.03 -14.64 -4.43
C ILE A 186 12.65 -15.18 -5.82
N PRO A 187 13.11 -16.40 -6.18
CA PRO A 187 12.81 -17.01 -7.48
C PRO A 187 11.33 -17.19 -7.79
N GLU A 188 10.52 -17.46 -6.77
CA GLU A 188 9.06 -17.70 -6.88
C GLU A 188 8.29 -16.48 -7.36
N MET A 189 8.85 -15.26 -7.25
CA MET A 189 8.23 -14.02 -7.78
C MET A 189 7.96 -14.10 -9.29
N ARG A 190 8.68 -14.97 -10.03
CA ARG A 190 8.40 -15.22 -11.45
C ARG A 190 7.00 -15.79 -11.72
N ASN A 191 6.39 -16.40 -10.72
CA ASN A 191 5.05 -16.99 -10.82
C ASN A 191 3.94 -15.99 -10.49
N ILE A 192 4.28 -14.84 -9.93
CA ILE A 192 3.35 -13.75 -9.61
C ILE A 192 3.11 -12.93 -10.89
N LYS A 193 1.91 -13.03 -11.46
CA LYS A 193 1.58 -12.47 -12.78
C LYS A 193 0.32 -11.59 -12.75
N ASN A 194 0.21 -10.74 -13.78
CA ASN A 194 -0.96 -9.90 -14.01
C ASN A 194 -1.27 -9.00 -12.81
N ILE A 195 -0.26 -8.39 -12.24
CA ILE A 195 -0.39 -7.53 -11.05
C ILE A 195 -0.67 -6.09 -11.50
N ASP A 196 -1.77 -5.54 -11.01
CA ASP A 196 -2.12 -4.14 -11.22
C ASP A 196 -1.30 -3.23 -10.28
N VAL A 197 -1.21 -3.60 -9.01
CA VAL A 197 -0.46 -2.88 -7.98
C VAL A 197 0.41 -3.84 -7.19
N ALA A 198 1.68 -3.50 -6.99
CA ALA A 198 2.58 -4.23 -6.08
C ALA A 198 3.08 -3.31 -4.95
N PHE A 199 3.11 -3.86 -3.74
CA PHE A 199 3.80 -3.30 -2.58
C PHE A 199 5.02 -4.17 -2.31
N LEU A 200 6.24 -3.60 -2.44
CA LEU A 200 7.50 -4.33 -2.26
C LEU A 200 8.31 -3.73 -1.12
N SER A 201 8.60 -4.53 -0.11
CA SER A 201 9.40 -4.13 1.05
C SER A 201 10.85 -3.82 0.66
N THR A 202 11.40 -2.71 1.17
CA THR A 202 12.71 -2.21 0.74
C THR A 202 13.51 -1.67 1.92
N ASN A 203 13.93 -2.55 2.84
CA ASN A 203 14.64 -2.19 4.08
C ASN A 203 15.76 -3.17 4.40
N GLN A 204 17.00 -2.73 4.25
CA GLN A 204 18.17 -3.55 4.64
C GLN A 204 18.45 -3.46 6.14
N PRO A 205 18.90 -4.57 6.78
CA PRO A 205 19.26 -5.88 6.21
C PRO A 205 18.10 -6.87 6.15
N PHE A 206 16.88 -6.44 6.43
CA PHE A 206 15.72 -7.32 6.70
C PHE A 206 15.01 -7.78 5.43
N THR A 207 14.93 -6.91 4.43
CA THR A 207 14.21 -7.15 3.17
C THR A 207 15.08 -6.78 1.95
N MET A 208 14.49 -6.31 0.86
CA MET A 208 15.22 -5.98 -0.38
C MET A 208 16.06 -4.71 -0.26
N THR A 209 17.20 -4.67 -0.95
CA THR A 209 17.85 -3.41 -1.33
C THR A 209 17.03 -2.73 -2.42
N PRO A 210 17.22 -1.41 -2.69
CA PRO A 210 16.59 -0.74 -3.84
C PRO A 210 16.85 -1.47 -5.17
N ALA A 211 18.05 -2.02 -5.37
CA ALA A 211 18.41 -2.80 -6.55
C ALA A 211 17.65 -4.14 -6.62
N GLN A 212 17.48 -4.83 -5.49
CA GLN A 212 16.67 -6.06 -5.43
C GLN A 212 15.20 -5.76 -5.68
N THR A 213 14.64 -4.68 -5.11
CA THR A 213 13.27 -4.22 -5.35
C THR A 213 13.04 -3.93 -6.83
N ALA A 214 13.94 -3.19 -7.47
CA ALA A 214 13.85 -2.92 -8.90
C ALA A 214 13.93 -4.20 -9.75
N ARG A 215 14.77 -5.18 -9.36
CA ARG A 215 14.85 -6.50 -10.02
C ARG A 215 13.55 -7.28 -9.84
N ALA A 216 13.01 -7.34 -8.63
CA ALA A 216 11.73 -7.99 -8.34
C ALA A 216 10.59 -7.37 -9.17
N ALA A 217 10.50 -6.05 -9.21
CA ALA A 217 9.53 -5.33 -10.02
C ALA A 217 9.64 -5.67 -11.52
N LYS A 218 10.85 -5.78 -12.06
CA LYS A 218 11.08 -6.18 -13.47
C LYS A 218 10.68 -7.64 -13.75
N ILE A 219 10.72 -8.52 -12.74
CA ILE A 219 10.27 -9.93 -12.85
C ILE A 219 8.75 -10.01 -12.79
N ILE A 220 8.11 -9.33 -11.82
CA ILE A 220 6.66 -9.35 -11.57
C ILE A 220 5.93 -8.53 -12.65
N LYS A 221 6.51 -7.40 -13.08
CA LYS A 221 5.96 -6.43 -14.03
C LYS A 221 4.59 -5.89 -13.60
N PRO A 222 4.46 -5.33 -12.38
CA PRO A 222 3.23 -4.68 -11.99
C PRO A 222 3.02 -3.42 -12.85
N LYS A 223 1.77 -2.97 -13.00
CA LYS A 223 1.50 -1.68 -13.64
C LYS A 223 1.97 -0.53 -12.75
N ILE A 224 1.74 -0.66 -11.42
CA ILE A 224 2.09 0.33 -10.41
C ILE A 224 2.87 -0.36 -9.30
N LEU A 225 3.93 0.30 -8.83
CA LEU A 225 4.75 -0.14 -7.70
C LEU A 225 4.73 0.91 -6.58
N PHE A 226 4.39 0.48 -5.39
CA PHE A 226 4.62 1.19 -4.15
C PHE A 226 5.77 0.52 -3.38
N PRO A 227 6.99 1.09 -3.38
CA PRO A 227 8.00 0.67 -2.43
C PRO A 227 7.53 1.06 -1.01
N TYR A 228 7.49 0.11 -0.10
CA TYR A 228 7.02 0.31 1.28
C TYR A 228 7.98 -0.33 2.28
N HIS A 229 7.73 -0.22 3.58
CA HIS A 229 8.57 -0.81 4.63
C HIS A 229 10.06 -0.44 4.42
N TYR A 230 10.36 0.85 4.26
CA TYR A 230 11.71 1.27 3.83
C TYR A 230 12.54 1.99 4.90
N SER A 231 11.97 2.33 6.07
CA SER A 231 12.66 3.04 7.17
C SER A 231 13.53 4.21 6.65
N ASP A 232 14.83 4.16 6.82
CA ASP A 232 15.76 5.19 6.37
C ASP A 232 16.40 4.91 4.99
N THR A 233 15.95 3.85 4.30
CA THR A 233 16.43 3.55 2.94
C THR A 233 16.09 4.71 2.00
N ASP A 234 17.05 5.15 1.20
CA ASP A 234 16.79 6.10 0.10
C ASP A 234 15.96 5.44 -0.99
N ILE A 235 14.66 5.53 -0.82
CA ILE A 235 13.69 4.85 -1.67
C ILE A 235 13.60 5.45 -3.07
N GLN A 236 14.09 6.69 -3.28
CA GLN A 236 14.14 7.32 -4.59
C GLN A 236 15.01 6.52 -5.58
N GLN A 237 15.98 5.76 -5.08
CA GLN A 237 16.80 4.87 -5.91
C GLN A 237 15.97 3.83 -6.66
N VAL A 238 14.85 3.33 -6.09
CA VAL A 238 13.94 2.39 -6.78
C VAL A 238 13.33 3.04 -8.01
N ALA A 239 12.81 4.26 -7.88
CA ALA A 239 12.23 5.01 -8.99
C ALA A 239 13.27 5.28 -10.08
N ASN A 240 14.50 5.66 -9.71
CA ASN A 240 15.59 5.90 -10.64
C ASN A 240 15.99 4.62 -11.42
N LEU A 241 16.07 3.47 -10.73
CA LEU A 241 16.42 2.16 -11.33
C LEU A 241 15.33 1.60 -12.26
N LEU A 242 14.09 2.07 -12.11
CA LEU A 242 12.94 1.66 -12.92
C LEU A 242 12.56 2.68 -13.99
N LYS A 243 13.29 3.78 -14.10
CA LYS A 243 13.05 4.79 -15.15
C LYS A 243 13.08 4.13 -16.53
N GLY A 244 12.02 4.35 -17.32
CA GLY A 244 11.88 3.77 -18.66
C GLY A 244 11.43 2.30 -18.69
N SER A 245 11.14 1.67 -17.55
CA SER A 245 10.67 0.25 -17.49
C SER A 245 9.19 0.07 -17.84
N GLY A 246 8.41 1.15 -17.90
CA GLY A 246 6.95 1.11 -18.08
C GLY A 246 6.18 0.85 -16.78
N ILE A 247 6.88 0.74 -15.62
CA ILE A 247 6.27 0.60 -14.30
C ILE A 247 6.09 1.98 -13.69
N ASP A 248 4.86 2.32 -13.27
CA ASP A 248 4.57 3.57 -12.54
C ASP A 248 4.99 3.40 -11.07
N VAL A 249 6.10 4.03 -10.67
CA VAL A 249 6.62 3.95 -9.29
C VAL A 249 6.09 5.12 -8.48
N ARG A 250 5.33 4.83 -7.43
CA ARG A 250 4.72 5.82 -6.55
C ARG A 250 5.30 5.73 -5.15
N ILE A 251 6.01 6.75 -4.72
CA ILE A 251 6.55 6.83 -3.37
C ILE A 251 5.51 7.48 -2.46
N ARG A 252 5.25 6.86 -1.32
CA ARG A 252 4.37 7.38 -0.26
C ARG A 252 5.14 7.40 1.05
N ASN A 253 4.70 8.21 2.00
CA ASN A 253 5.34 8.27 3.31
C ASN A 253 4.85 7.10 4.18
N TYR A 254 5.76 6.19 4.51
CA TYR A 254 5.56 5.07 5.43
C TYR A 254 6.41 5.22 6.72
N LYS A 255 6.91 6.43 6.99
CA LYS A 255 7.68 6.73 8.21
C LYS A 255 6.79 7.06 9.41
#